data_8b904c665f3595092ed11fde25fbafc8
#
_entry.id   8b904c665f3595092ed11fde25fbafc8
#
_cell.length_a   1.000
_cell.length_b   1.000
_cell.length_c   1.000
_cell.angle_alpha   90.00
_cell.angle_beta   90.00
_cell.angle_gamma   90.00
#
_symmetry.space_group_name_H-M   'P 1'
#
loop_
_entity.id
_entity.type
_entity.pdbx_description
1 polymer ?
#
loop_
_entity_poly.entity_id
_entity_poly.type
_entity_poly.pdbx_seq_one_letter_code
_entity_poly.pdbx_strand_id
1 'polypeptide(L)'
;RLTNSDANPTYGAQVCTSLAFGDGLTCTSYNSNVNHFTGKERDAESGLDYFGARYNSSSMGRFMSPDPLGGNLADPQSLNRYTYVLNNPLRFTDPTGMYVCKDSTDCSSKADKAFEKALAGLRGSSNADIARAAGAYGAANKDNGVNVGFADLTKKGENGSTVSTIGTDASGNLRANSAVTINSKISGDDLAATVGHEGSHAADAQDVVRSGLTEDGQAIHAGMNITPYQSEQRAYGVSSAILSQENQSRKYDCGMTPCTLGVGAGMQSQLPGVIDQIVSHDAIYNQGGQPMGPSNQGPSVVNGVTPTPPKASVPH
;
A
#
# COMPACT_ATOMS: atom_id res chain seq x y z
N ARG A 1 -25.75 -8.84 -5.56
CA ARG A 1 -26.36 -10.05 -4.98
C ARG A 1 -25.40 -10.57 -3.90
N LEU A 2 -25.74 -10.32 -2.64
CA LEU A 2 -25.00 -10.89 -1.51
C LEU A 2 -25.61 -12.28 -1.23
N THR A 3 -24.83 -13.32 -1.39
CA THR A 3 -25.19 -14.66 -0.92
C THR A 3 -24.37 -14.94 0.33
N ASN A 4 -25.02 -15.11 1.48
CA ASN A 4 -24.36 -15.54 2.70
C ASN A 4 -24.21 -17.06 2.65
N SER A 5 -22.99 -17.57 2.73
CA SER A 5 -22.68 -19.01 2.69
C SER A 5 -22.84 -19.72 4.03
N ASP A 6 -23.19 -19.01 5.10
CA ASP A 6 -23.44 -19.60 6.42
C ASP A 6 -24.90 -20.08 6.54
N ALA A 7 -25.29 -20.92 5.59
CA ALA A 7 -26.61 -21.52 5.60
C ALA A 7 -26.74 -22.49 6.79
N ASN A 8 -27.43 -22.07 7.84
CA ASN A 8 -28.07 -23.03 8.73
C ASN A 8 -29.00 -23.90 7.88
N PRO A 9 -28.84 -25.24 7.87
CA PRO A 9 -29.64 -26.12 6.99
C PRO A 9 -31.15 -26.05 7.24
N THR A 10 -31.60 -25.35 8.28
CA THR A 10 -33.02 -25.15 8.60
C THR A 10 -33.64 -23.91 7.94
N TYR A 11 -32.85 -22.98 7.45
CA TYR A 11 -33.29 -21.76 6.77
C TYR A 11 -32.55 -21.62 5.44
N GLY A 12 -33.24 -21.74 4.32
CA GLY A 12 -32.64 -21.63 2.98
C GLY A 12 -31.75 -20.40 2.80
N ALA A 13 -30.89 -20.40 1.79
CA ALA A 13 -29.96 -19.30 1.52
C ALA A 13 -30.69 -17.95 1.49
N GLN A 14 -30.32 -17.06 2.40
CA GLN A 14 -30.88 -15.71 2.42
C GLN A 14 -30.38 -14.93 1.21
N VAL A 15 -31.29 -14.37 0.43
CA VAL A 15 -30.98 -13.47 -0.68
C VAL A 15 -31.42 -12.07 -0.29
N CYS A 16 -30.45 -11.16 -0.25
CA CYS A 16 -30.70 -9.75 -0.02
C CYS A 16 -30.45 -8.94 -1.30
N THR A 17 -31.26 -7.92 -1.52
CA THR A 17 -31.12 -6.97 -2.63
C THR A 17 -31.11 -5.55 -2.08
N SER A 18 -30.34 -4.69 -2.71
CA SER A 18 -30.30 -3.25 -2.41
C SER A 18 -30.06 -2.46 -3.68
N LEU A 19 -30.22 -1.15 -3.62
CA LEU A 19 -29.74 -0.24 -4.65
C LEU A 19 -28.21 -0.25 -4.71
N ALA A 20 -27.65 0.35 -5.75
CA ALA A 20 -26.22 0.28 -6.07
C ALA A 20 -25.29 0.72 -4.92
N PHE A 21 -25.71 1.66 -4.09
CA PHE A 21 -24.98 2.15 -2.91
C PHE A 21 -25.44 1.52 -1.58
N GLY A 22 -26.19 0.42 -1.65
CA GLY A 22 -26.62 -0.31 -0.44
C GLY A 22 -27.90 0.20 0.20
N ASP A 23 -28.54 1.20 -0.37
CA ASP A 23 -29.83 1.70 0.14
C ASP A 23 -30.99 0.74 -0.16
N GLY A 24 -32.03 0.78 0.67
CA GLY A 24 -33.24 -0.05 0.49
C GLY A 24 -32.94 -1.56 0.60
N LEU A 25 -32.06 -1.99 1.50
CA LEU A 25 -31.74 -3.42 1.68
C LEU A 25 -33.02 -4.19 2.07
N THR A 26 -33.40 -5.16 1.25
CA THR A 26 -34.49 -6.09 1.49
C THR A 26 -34.01 -7.53 1.35
N CYS A 27 -34.45 -8.42 2.26
CA CYS A 27 -34.03 -9.81 2.30
C CYS A 27 -35.23 -10.75 2.25
N THR A 28 -35.04 -11.96 1.72
CA THR A 28 -36.10 -12.98 1.57
C THR A 28 -36.54 -13.59 2.91
N SER A 29 -35.78 -13.40 3.98
CA SER A 29 -36.10 -13.83 5.35
C SER A 29 -35.62 -12.77 6.33
N TYR A 30 -36.04 -12.90 7.62
CA TYR A 30 -35.59 -11.97 8.66
C TYR A 30 -34.07 -11.90 8.71
N ASN A 31 -33.51 -10.70 8.57
CA ASN A 31 -32.07 -10.48 8.60
C ASN A 31 -31.64 -10.02 9.99
N SER A 32 -31.07 -10.94 10.77
CA SER A 32 -30.38 -10.62 12.02
C SER A 32 -28.91 -10.24 11.80
N ASN A 33 -28.44 -10.25 10.54
CA ASN A 33 -27.05 -9.91 10.22
C ASN A 33 -26.85 -8.40 10.30
N VAL A 34 -25.92 -7.97 11.10
CA VAL A 34 -25.53 -6.56 11.24
C VAL A 34 -24.72 -6.06 10.03
N ASN A 35 -24.22 -6.99 9.20
CA ASN A 35 -23.46 -6.64 8.00
C ASN A 35 -24.38 -6.32 6.82
N HIS A 36 -24.24 -5.12 6.28
CA HIS A 36 -25.06 -4.58 5.21
C HIS A 36 -24.26 -4.35 3.92
N PHE A 37 -24.11 -3.10 3.53
CA PHE A 37 -23.50 -2.75 2.25
C PHE A 37 -22.03 -3.23 2.16
N THR A 38 -21.72 -4.01 1.13
CA THR A 38 -20.39 -4.65 0.90
C THR A 38 -19.82 -5.43 2.09
N GLY A 39 -20.72 -5.99 2.93
CA GLY A 39 -20.35 -6.78 4.11
C GLY A 39 -19.88 -5.94 5.29
N LYS A 40 -20.17 -4.65 5.31
CA LYS A 40 -19.85 -3.74 6.41
C LYS A 40 -20.93 -3.73 7.47
N GLU A 41 -20.50 -3.56 8.72
CA GLU A 41 -21.40 -3.44 9.86
C GLU A 41 -22.23 -2.17 9.75
N ARG A 42 -23.55 -2.32 9.92
CA ARG A 42 -24.49 -1.19 10.02
C ARG A 42 -24.62 -0.79 11.47
N ASP A 43 -24.27 0.45 11.78
CA ASP A 43 -24.62 1.06 13.05
C ASP A 43 -26.13 1.31 13.10
N ALA A 44 -26.80 0.62 14.02
CA ALA A 44 -28.25 0.63 14.13
C ALA A 44 -28.82 1.98 14.53
N GLU A 45 -28.05 2.79 15.28
CA GLU A 45 -28.50 4.11 15.78
C GLU A 45 -28.43 5.18 14.69
N SER A 46 -27.34 5.21 13.93
CA SER A 46 -27.15 6.22 12.88
C SER A 46 -27.63 5.75 11.50
N GLY A 47 -27.81 4.45 11.27
CA GLY A 47 -28.11 3.86 9.97
C GLY A 47 -26.95 3.97 8.97
N LEU A 48 -25.72 4.19 9.44
CA LEU A 48 -24.51 4.29 8.63
C LEU A 48 -23.76 2.97 8.58
N ASP A 49 -23.07 2.70 7.48
CA ASP A 49 -22.22 1.52 7.34
C ASP A 49 -20.77 1.86 7.75
N TYR A 50 -20.20 1.10 8.68
CA TYR A 50 -18.84 1.32 9.18
C TYR A 50 -17.80 0.65 8.31
N PHE A 51 -17.02 1.44 7.59
CA PHE A 51 -15.97 0.97 6.68
C PHE A 51 -14.59 0.87 7.33
N GLY A 52 -14.47 1.12 8.63
CA GLY A 52 -13.20 1.18 9.34
C GLY A 52 -12.68 2.60 9.49
N ALA A 53 -12.27 3.24 8.40
CA ALA A 53 -11.79 4.62 8.42
C ALA A 53 -12.90 5.67 8.38
N ARG A 54 -14.02 5.36 7.71
CA ARG A 54 -15.12 6.29 7.47
C ARG A 54 -16.48 5.58 7.63
N TYR A 55 -17.48 6.38 7.95
CA TYR A 55 -18.87 5.94 7.85
C TYR A 55 -19.46 6.29 6.48
N ASN A 56 -20.15 5.35 5.87
CA ASN A 56 -20.85 5.53 4.60
C ASN A 56 -22.35 5.65 4.83
N SER A 57 -22.98 6.61 4.17
CA SER A 57 -24.45 6.69 4.09
C SER A 57 -24.92 6.06 2.80
N SER A 58 -25.56 4.88 2.89
CA SER A 58 -26.12 4.19 1.74
C SER A 58 -27.20 5.02 1.06
N SER A 59 -28.04 5.75 1.81
CA SER A 59 -29.09 6.61 1.28
C SER A 59 -28.57 7.84 0.54
N MET A 60 -27.39 8.34 0.92
CA MET A 60 -26.74 9.47 0.24
C MET A 60 -25.71 9.01 -0.81
N GLY A 61 -25.36 7.72 -0.82
CA GLY A 61 -24.37 7.14 -1.73
C GLY A 61 -22.95 7.68 -1.54
N ARG A 62 -22.59 8.09 -0.31
CA ARG A 62 -21.31 8.78 -0.03
C ARG A 62 -20.82 8.59 1.40
N PHE A 63 -19.53 8.80 1.59
CA PHE A 63 -18.95 8.88 2.93
C PHE A 63 -19.38 10.16 3.66
N MET A 64 -19.45 10.06 5.00
CA MET A 64 -19.85 11.16 5.88
C MET A 64 -18.67 12.09 6.24
N SER A 65 -17.44 11.63 6.01
CA SER A 65 -16.22 12.43 6.13
C SER A 65 -15.45 12.46 4.82
N PRO A 66 -14.71 13.55 4.53
CA PRO A 66 -13.92 13.64 3.31
C PRO A 66 -12.82 12.59 3.32
N ASP A 67 -12.46 12.09 2.13
CA ASP A 67 -11.25 11.31 1.96
C ASP A 67 -10.07 12.16 2.44
N PRO A 68 -9.23 11.65 3.35
CA PRO A 68 -8.04 12.36 3.75
C PRO A 68 -7.10 12.63 2.57
N LEU A 69 -7.18 11.83 1.52
CA LEU A 69 -6.38 12.02 0.32
C LEU A 69 -7.04 13.00 -0.64
N GLY A 70 -6.25 13.95 -1.11
CA GLY A 70 -6.66 14.82 -2.20
C GLY A 70 -6.80 14.02 -3.50
N GLY A 71 -7.77 14.38 -4.34
CA GLY A 71 -7.91 13.75 -5.65
C GLY A 71 -6.76 14.09 -6.62
N ASN A 72 -6.70 13.35 -7.72
CA ASN A 72 -5.77 13.57 -8.80
C ASN A 72 -6.41 14.48 -9.86
N LEU A 73 -5.74 15.58 -10.26
CA LEU A 73 -6.22 16.49 -11.29
C LEU A 73 -6.40 15.81 -12.67
N ALA A 74 -5.68 14.72 -12.92
CA ALA A 74 -5.86 13.90 -14.12
C ALA A 74 -7.10 12.99 -14.06
N ASP A 75 -7.72 12.82 -12.88
CA ASP A 75 -8.97 12.09 -12.67
C ASP A 75 -9.97 12.97 -11.90
N PRO A 76 -10.81 13.75 -12.59
CA PRO A 76 -11.75 14.67 -11.95
C PRO A 76 -12.73 14.04 -10.98
N GLN A 77 -13.06 12.74 -11.14
CA GLN A 77 -13.95 12.04 -10.21
C GLN A 77 -13.30 11.85 -8.83
N SER A 78 -11.97 11.76 -8.76
CA SER A 78 -11.23 11.65 -7.51
C SER A 78 -11.20 12.96 -6.70
N LEU A 79 -11.52 14.11 -7.30
CA LEU A 79 -11.54 15.41 -6.63
C LEU A 79 -12.71 15.54 -5.63
N ASN A 80 -13.79 14.78 -5.82
CA ASN A 80 -14.87 14.72 -4.85
C ASN A 80 -14.51 13.74 -3.72
N ARG A 81 -13.94 14.25 -2.64
CA ARG A 81 -13.42 13.51 -1.49
C ARG A 81 -14.46 12.74 -0.66
N TYR A 82 -15.76 12.93 -0.95
CA TYR A 82 -16.84 12.25 -0.24
C TYR A 82 -17.40 11.06 -1.02
N THR A 83 -17.00 10.88 -2.27
CA THR A 83 -17.54 9.80 -3.10
C THR A 83 -17.16 8.42 -2.55
N TYR A 84 -18.11 7.50 -2.57
CA TYR A 84 -17.84 6.09 -2.48
C TYR A 84 -17.34 5.61 -3.85
N VAL A 85 -16.10 5.09 -3.89
CA VAL A 85 -15.44 4.45 -5.05
C VAL A 85 -15.65 5.16 -6.40
N LEU A 86 -15.37 6.46 -6.44
CA LEU A 86 -15.49 7.29 -7.65
C LEU A 86 -16.90 7.26 -8.28
N ASN A 87 -17.96 7.10 -7.47
CA ASN A 87 -19.36 6.93 -7.89
C ASN A 87 -19.61 5.70 -8.79
N ASN A 88 -18.79 4.66 -8.69
CA ASN A 88 -18.97 3.44 -9.48
C ASN A 88 -19.01 2.17 -8.60
N PRO A 89 -20.04 2.02 -7.73
CA PRO A 89 -20.13 0.95 -6.75
C PRO A 89 -20.42 -0.44 -7.35
N LEU A 90 -20.78 -0.51 -8.62
CA LEU A 90 -21.01 -1.78 -9.30
C LEU A 90 -19.71 -2.40 -9.84
N ARG A 91 -18.65 -1.59 -9.96
CA ARG A 91 -17.36 -2.01 -10.47
C ARG A 91 -16.27 -2.01 -9.40
N PHE A 92 -16.37 -1.11 -8.45
CA PHE A 92 -15.35 -0.88 -7.45
C PHE A 92 -15.89 -1.09 -6.04
N THR A 93 -15.01 -1.47 -5.11
CA THR A 93 -15.30 -1.51 -3.68
C THR A 93 -14.23 -0.73 -2.92
N ASP A 94 -14.58 -0.26 -1.72
CA ASP A 94 -13.64 0.30 -0.76
C ASP A 94 -13.64 -0.58 0.50
N PRO A 95 -12.65 -1.46 0.68
CA PRO A 95 -12.64 -2.39 1.82
C PRO A 95 -12.45 -1.74 3.18
N THR A 96 -11.78 -0.60 3.24
CA THR A 96 -11.34 0.04 4.50
C THR A 96 -11.91 1.43 4.73
N GLY A 97 -12.58 2.01 3.74
CA GLY A 97 -12.97 3.40 3.76
C GLY A 97 -11.83 4.38 3.44
N MET A 98 -10.74 3.89 2.83
CA MET A 98 -9.52 4.66 2.56
C MET A 98 -9.07 4.61 1.10
N TYR A 99 -9.47 3.60 0.32
CA TYR A 99 -9.00 3.43 -1.05
C TYR A 99 -10.04 2.77 -1.95
N VAL A 100 -9.92 3.06 -3.25
CA VAL A 100 -10.79 2.51 -4.29
C VAL A 100 -10.13 1.29 -4.91
N CYS A 101 -10.81 0.17 -4.87
CA CYS A 101 -10.45 -1.03 -5.60
C CYS A 101 -10.99 -1.00 -7.02
N LYS A 102 -10.12 -1.12 -7.99
CA LYS A 102 -10.46 -1.07 -9.43
C LYS A 102 -11.18 -2.31 -9.95
N ASP A 103 -11.11 -3.41 -9.21
CA ASP A 103 -11.80 -4.65 -9.60
C ASP A 103 -12.30 -5.38 -8.35
N SER A 104 -13.60 -5.61 -8.27
CA SER A 104 -14.23 -6.28 -7.12
C SER A 104 -13.75 -7.72 -6.92
N THR A 105 -13.09 -8.29 -7.91
CA THR A 105 -12.47 -9.63 -7.84
C THR A 105 -11.06 -9.58 -7.26
N ASP A 106 -10.34 -8.47 -7.38
CA ASP A 106 -8.95 -8.32 -6.96
C ASP A 106 -8.79 -7.69 -5.56
N CYS A 107 -9.77 -6.92 -5.11
CA CYS A 107 -9.83 -6.43 -3.73
C CYS A 107 -10.76 -7.30 -2.88
N SER A 108 -10.41 -8.54 -2.72
CA SER A 108 -11.13 -9.41 -1.81
C SER A 108 -10.82 -9.01 -0.35
N SER A 109 -11.82 -9.11 0.52
CA SER A 109 -11.61 -9.01 1.97
C SER A 109 -10.49 -9.96 2.48
N LYS A 110 -10.10 -10.93 1.67
CA LYS A 110 -9.00 -11.85 1.92
C LYS A 110 -7.63 -11.21 1.68
N ALA A 111 -7.45 -10.44 0.61
CA ALA A 111 -6.18 -9.74 0.33
C ALA A 111 -5.92 -8.64 1.37
N ASP A 112 -6.95 -7.89 1.71
CA ASP A 112 -6.90 -6.85 2.73
C ASP A 112 -6.55 -7.42 4.11
N LYS A 113 -7.24 -8.48 4.55
CA LYS A 113 -6.93 -9.16 5.81
C LYS A 113 -5.53 -9.77 5.83
N ALA A 114 -5.07 -10.30 4.70
CA ALA A 114 -3.72 -10.85 4.59
C ALA A 114 -2.66 -9.74 4.69
N PHE A 115 -2.89 -8.59 4.04
CA PHE A 115 -2.04 -7.42 4.13
C PHE A 115 -1.96 -6.89 5.57
N GLU A 116 -3.09 -6.67 6.24
CA GLU A 116 -3.13 -6.18 7.62
C GLU A 116 -2.43 -7.14 8.59
N LYS A 117 -2.60 -8.45 8.38
CA LYS A 117 -1.88 -9.46 9.16
C LYS A 117 -0.37 -9.39 8.95
N ALA A 118 0.09 -9.28 7.70
CA ALA A 118 1.50 -9.13 7.35
C ALA A 118 2.06 -7.85 7.98
N LEU A 119 1.39 -6.72 7.79
CA LEU A 119 1.80 -5.43 8.34
C LEU A 119 1.88 -5.42 9.88
N ALA A 120 0.94 -6.07 10.56
CA ALA A 120 0.97 -6.22 12.02
C ALA A 120 2.20 -7.00 12.49
N GLY A 121 2.58 -8.07 11.78
CA GLY A 121 3.81 -8.81 12.04
C GLY A 121 5.07 -7.95 11.87
N LEU A 122 5.13 -7.17 10.80
CA LEU A 122 6.28 -6.30 10.53
C LEU A 122 6.42 -5.15 11.56
N ARG A 123 5.31 -4.59 12.04
CA ARG A 123 5.31 -3.55 13.09
C ARG A 123 5.91 -4.04 14.41
N GLY A 124 5.83 -5.33 14.69
CA GLY A 124 6.42 -5.96 15.89
C GLY A 124 7.91 -6.28 15.75
N SER A 125 8.52 -6.05 14.60
CA SER A 125 9.93 -6.39 14.36
C SER A 125 10.89 -5.54 15.18
N SER A 126 11.92 -6.18 15.75
CA SER A 126 13.05 -5.50 16.40
C SER A 126 14.07 -4.93 15.38
N ASN A 127 13.95 -5.28 14.11
CA ASN A 127 14.78 -4.72 13.05
C ASN A 127 14.29 -3.31 12.69
N ALA A 128 15.16 -2.31 12.81
CA ALA A 128 14.83 -0.90 12.62
C ALA A 128 14.36 -0.59 11.19
N ASP A 129 14.92 -1.24 10.18
CA ASP A 129 14.56 -1.01 8.78
C ASP A 129 13.18 -1.59 8.46
N ILE A 130 12.86 -2.77 9.00
CA ILE A 130 11.53 -3.37 8.89
C ILE A 130 10.50 -2.50 9.61
N ALA A 131 10.80 -2.06 10.84
CA ALA A 131 9.91 -1.21 11.62
C ALA A 131 9.67 0.15 10.92
N ARG A 132 10.70 0.73 10.31
CA ARG A 132 10.61 1.95 9.49
C ARG A 132 9.69 1.75 8.29
N ALA A 133 9.89 0.69 7.52
CA ALA A 133 9.08 0.36 6.35
C ALA A 133 7.60 0.12 6.73
N ALA A 134 7.36 -0.66 7.79
CA ALA A 134 6.01 -0.91 8.30
C ALA A 134 5.36 0.38 8.87
N GLY A 135 6.15 1.25 9.47
CA GLY A 135 5.73 2.54 10.00
C GLY A 135 5.25 3.51 8.93
N ALA A 136 5.75 3.38 7.68
CA ALA A 136 5.35 4.23 6.56
C ALA A 136 3.85 4.14 6.25
N TYR A 137 3.23 3.00 6.47
CA TYR A 137 1.78 2.83 6.28
C TYR A 137 0.94 3.57 7.33
N GLY A 138 1.57 4.09 8.38
CA GLY A 138 0.89 4.83 9.43
C GLY A 138 -0.02 3.98 10.30
N ALA A 139 -0.75 4.65 11.20
CA ALA A 139 -1.77 4.00 12.00
C ALA A 139 -3.05 3.81 11.16
N ALA A 140 -3.75 2.72 11.40
CA ALA A 140 -5.08 2.54 10.83
C ALA A 140 -5.95 3.78 11.09
N ASN A 141 -6.68 4.22 10.07
CA ASN A 141 -7.58 5.38 10.12
C ASN A 141 -6.88 6.75 10.31
N LYS A 142 -5.57 6.85 10.07
CA LYS A 142 -4.87 8.13 10.03
C LYS A 142 -4.27 8.35 8.65
N ASP A 143 -4.64 9.48 8.04
CA ASP A 143 -4.04 9.93 6.79
C ASP A 143 -2.57 10.30 7.01
N ASN A 144 -1.68 9.56 6.40
CA ASN A 144 -0.26 9.83 6.39
C ASN A 144 0.33 9.93 4.98
N GLY A 145 -0.54 10.02 3.97
CA GLY A 145 -0.16 10.13 2.57
C GLY A 145 0.10 8.79 1.86
N VAL A 146 -0.04 7.64 2.53
CA VAL A 146 0.16 6.34 1.89
C VAL A 146 -1.16 5.67 1.57
N ASN A 147 -1.34 5.35 0.29
CA ASN A 147 -2.49 4.61 -0.23
C ASN A 147 -2.09 3.21 -0.63
N VAL A 148 -2.83 2.22 -0.16
CA VAL A 148 -2.62 0.83 -0.55
C VAL A 148 -3.76 0.36 -1.44
N GLY A 149 -3.41 -0.22 -2.59
CA GLY A 149 -4.33 -0.88 -3.49
C GLY A 149 -3.86 -2.31 -3.80
N PHE A 150 -4.76 -3.12 -4.34
CA PHE A 150 -4.46 -4.49 -4.77
C PHE A 150 -4.80 -4.67 -6.23
N ALA A 151 -3.91 -5.31 -6.99
CA ALA A 151 -4.12 -5.64 -8.39
C ALA A 151 -3.48 -6.99 -8.74
N ASP A 152 -3.93 -7.63 -9.80
CA ASP A 152 -3.22 -8.79 -10.35
C ASP A 152 -2.03 -8.30 -11.17
N LEU A 153 -0.84 -8.37 -10.58
CA LEU A 153 0.42 -7.98 -11.21
C LEU A 153 1.19 -9.17 -11.83
N THR A 154 0.60 -10.37 -11.82
CA THR A 154 1.27 -11.60 -12.29
C THR A 154 1.76 -11.49 -13.73
N LYS A 155 0.99 -10.85 -14.61
CA LYS A 155 1.38 -10.66 -16.02
C LYS A 155 2.57 -9.72 -16.21
N LYS A 156 2.82 -8.85 -15.25
CA LYS A 156 3.98 -7.93 -15.24
C LYS A 156 5.19 -8.56 -14.59
N GLY A 157 5.05 -9.68 -13.88
CA GLY A 157 6.10 -10.27 -13.06
C GLY A 157 6.39 -9.49 -11.78
N GLU A 158 5.52 -8.55 -11.39
CA GLU A 158 5.69 -7.68 -10.24
C GLU A 158 4.93 -8.24 -9.02
N ASN A 159 5.50 -8.10 -7.82
CA ASN A 159 4.82 -8.38 -6.57
C ASN A 159 4.19 -7.13 -5.93
N GLY A 160 4.74 -5.97 -6.22
CA GLY A 160 4.23 -4.68 -5.79
C GLY A 160 4.82 -3.55 -6.61
N SER A 161 4.33 -2.34 -6.38
CA SER A 161 4.93 -1.10 -6.89
C SER A 161 4.53 0.08 -6.02
N THR A 162 5.43 1.04 -5.87
CA THR A 162 5.19 2.29 -5.15
C THR A 162 5.54 3.49 -6.02
N VAL A 163 4.59 4.40 -6.16
CA VAL A 163 4.81 5.69 -6.84
C VAL A 163 4.58 6.81 -5.84
N SER A 164 5.57 7.67 -5.67
CA SER A 164 5.55 8.76 -4.69
C SER A 164 5.67 10.13 -5.33
N THR A 165 4.92 11.09 -4.77
CA THR A 165 4.95 12.51 -5.16
C THR A 165 4.93 13.37 -3.91
N ILE A 166 5.40 14.62 -4.01
CA ILE A 166 5.20 15.62 -2.97
C ILE A 166 3.89 16.37 -3.23
N GLY A 167 3.10 16.53 -2.19
CA GLY A 167 1.87 17.30 -2.19
C GLY A 167 1.71 18.07 -0.88
N THR A 168 0.52 18.57 -0.64
CA THR A 168 0.15 19.20 0.63
C THR A 168 -0.98 18.46 1.32
N ASP A 169 -1.00 18.47 2.65
CA ASP A 169 -2.13 18.01 3.43
C ASP A 169 -3.29 19.05 3.43
N ALA A 170 -4.36 18.76 4.15
CA ALA A 170 -5.52 19.66 4.26
C ALA A 170 -5.20 21.00 4.96
N SER A 171 -4.10 21.06 5.70
CA SER A 171 -3.61 22.25 6.39
C SER A 171 -2.58 23.03 5.57
N GLY A 172 -2.22 22.56 4.37
CA GLY A 172 -1.23 23.19 3.50
C GLY A 172 0.22 22.79 3.78
N ASN A 173 0.48 21.85 4.70
CA ASN A 173 1.83 21.38 4.98
C ASN A 173 2.27 20.40 3.90
N LEU A 174 3.56 20.45 3.53
CA LEU A 174 4.13 19.45 2.61
C LEU A 174 4.02 18.06 3.19
N ARG A 175 3.69 17.10 2.33
CA ARG A 175 3.72 15.68 2.65
C ARG A 175 4.09 14.85 1.43
N ALA A 176 4.63 13.65 1.68
CA ALA A 176 4.76 12.63 0.67
C ALA A 176 3.41 11.92 0.46
N ASN A 177 3.01 11.78 -0.80
CA ASN A 177 1.86 10.97 -1.20
C ASN A 177 2.39 9.75 -1.95
N SER A 178 2.19 8.56 -1.41
CA SER A 178 2.65 7.29 -1.98
C SER A 178 1.47 6.40 -2.34
N ALA A 179 1.37 6.02 -3.60
CA ALA A 179 0.43 5.02 -4.07
C ALA A 179 1.15 3.66 -4.12
N VAL A 180 0.82 2.79 -3.19
CA VAL A 180 1.34 1.43 -3.08
C VAL A 180 0.37 0.46 -3.72
N THR A 181 0.83 -0.35 -4.67
CA THR A 181 0.03 -1.43 -5.26
C THR A 181 0.67 -2.76 -4.89
N ILE A 182 -0.12 -3.67 -4.31
CA ILE A 182 0.32 -5.02 -3.92
C ILE A 182 -0.34 -6.04 -4.85
N ASN A 183 0.40 -7.04 -5.29
CA ASN A 183 -0.14 -8.13 -6.09
C ASN A 183 -1.14 -8.97 -5.26
N SER A 184 -2.39 -8.99 -5.68
CA SER A 184 -3.48 -9.69 -5.00
C SER A 184 -3.34 -11.23 -5.01
N LYS A 185 -2.39 -11.78 -5.77
CA LYS A 185 -2.16 -13.23 -5.92
C LYS A 185 -1.08 -13.78 -5.00
N ILE A 186 -0.29 -12.93 -4.36
CA ILE A 186 0.75 -13.37 -3.41
C ILE A 186 0.18 -13.49 -1.99
N SER A 187 0.82 -14.29 -1.16
CA SER A 187 0.42 -14.54 0.23
C SER A 187 1.61 -14.99 1.09
N GLY A 188 1.41 -15.12 2.42
CA GLY A 188 2.46 -15.59 3.32
C GLY A 188 3.69 -14.69 3.30
N ASP A 189 4.87 -15.32 3.27
CA ASP A 189 6.17 -14.63 3.38
C ASP A 189 6.44 -13.75 2.15
N ASP A 190 5.94 -14.13 0.98
CA ASP A 190 6.02 -13.30 -0.21
C ASP A 190 5.24 -12.00 -0.05
N LEU A 191 4.06 -12.05 0.55
CA LEU A 191 3.28 -10.86 0.86
C LEU A 191 3.99 -10.02 1.91
N ALA A 192 4.48 -10.61 3.00
CA ALA A 192 5.19 -9.88 4.05
C ALA A 192 6.43 -9.17 3.52
N ALA A 193 7.26 -9.88 2.73
CA ALA A 193 8.46 -9.30 2.10
C ALA A 193 8.10 -8.15 1.14
N THR A 194 7.01 -8.29 0.37
CA THR A 194 6.54 -7.25 -0.54
C THR A 194 5.99 -6.04 0.23
N VAL A 195 5.19 -6.25 1.28
CA VAL A 195 4.70 -5.16 2.13
C VAL A 195 5.86 -4.37 2.73
N GLY A 196 6.91 -5.05 3.21
CA GLY A 196 8.11 -4.38 3.71
C GLY A 196 8.88 -3.63 2.61
N HIS A 197 9.01 -4.22 1.42
CA HIS A 197 9.66 -3.62 0.27
C HIS A 197 8.97 -2.30 -0.14
N GLU A 198 7.68 -2.37 -0.41
CA GLU A 198 6.90 -1.20 -0.84
C GLU A 198 6.79 -0.15 0.29
N GLY A 199 6.70 -0.60 1.54
CA GLY A 199 6.75 0.28 2.70
C GLY A 199 8.08 1.02 2.83
N SER A 200 9.21 0.42 2.42
CA SER A 200 10.51 1.08 2.38
C SER A 200 10.53 2.24 1.39
N HIS A 201 9.97 2.05 0.20
CA HIS A 201 9.83 3.13 -0.79
C HIS A 201 8.95 4.28 -0.28
N ALA A 202 7.82 3.96 0.35
CA ALA A 202 6.95 4.97 0.95
C ALA A 202 7.65 5.73 2.09
N ALA A 203 8.44 5.03 2.91
CA ALA A 203 9.25 5.63 3.97
C ALA A 203 10.34 6.56 3.41
N ASP A 204 10.99 6.18 2.30
CA ASP A 204 11.98 7.03 1.65
C ASP A 204 11.36 8.34 1.18
N ALA A 205 10.15 8.31 0.61
CA ALA A 205 9.43 9.52 0.22
C ALA A 205 9.03 10.40 1.42
N GLN A 206 8.62 9.79 2.54
CA GLN A 206 8.31 10.52 3.78
C GLN A 206 9.56 11.17 4.36
N ASP A 207 10.71 10.52 4.27
CA ASP A 207 11.99 11.08 4.76
C ASP A 207 12.43 12.31 3.96
N VAL A 208 12.07 12.42 2.67
CA VAL A 208 12.30 13.64 1.88
C VAL A 208 11.61 14.85 2.51
N VAL A 209 10.34 14.70 2.91
CA VAL A 209 9.61 15.78 3.58
C VAL A 209 10.19 16.03 4.98
N ARG A 210 10.41 14.95 5.74
CA ARG A 210 10.92 15.07 7.11
C ARG A 210 12.27 15.77 7.18
N SER A 211 13.17 15.51 6.23
CA SER A 211 14.47 16.18 6.16
C SER A 211 14.39 17.65 5.75
N GLY A 212 13.25 18.10 5.23
CA GLY A 212 12.96 19.49 4.88
C GLY A 212 12.21 20.27 5.97
N LEU A 213 11.88 19.65 7.12
CA LEU A 213 11.25 20.35 8.24
C LEU A 213 12.21 21.30 8.95
N THR A 214 11.66 22.41 9.47
CA THR A 214 12.33 23.29 10.43
C THR A 214 12.32 22.70 11.85
N GLU A 215 13.05 23.29 12.79
CA GLU A 215 13.11 22.84 14.20
C GLU A 215 11.73 22.84 14.87
N ASP A 216 10.83 23.74 14.49
CA ASP A 216 9.45 23.81 14.98
C ASP A 216 8.50 22.84 14.24
N GLY A 217 9.00 22.01 13.32
CA GLY A 217 8.23 21.03 12.60
C GLY A 217 7.46 21.58 11.39
N GLN A 218 7.71 22.83 11.00
CA GLN A 218 7.11 23.41 9.81
C GLN A 218 7.80 22.89 8.54
N ALA A 219 7.03 22.36 7.60
CA ALA A 219 7.56 21.98 6.28
C ALA A 219 7.59 23.20 5.37
N ILE A 220 8.79 23.68 5.04
CA ILE A 220 8.99 24.82 4.14
C ILE A 220 9.43 24.43 2.72
N HIS A 221 10.02 23.26 2.56
CA HIS A 221 10.49 22.72 1.27
C HIS A 221 10.71 21.21 1.37
N ALA A 222 10.78 20.54 0.21
CA ALA A 222 11.21 19.16 0.18
C ALA A 222 12.70 19.06 0.52
N GLY A 223 13.04 18.10 1.37
CA GLY A 223 14.40 17.89 1.85
C GLY A 223 15.24 16.95 0.98
N MET A 224 16.14 16.21 1.63
CA MET A 224 17.03 15.27 0.94
C MET A 224 16.25 14.14 0.26
N ASN A 225 16.45 13.98 -1.04
CA ASN A 225 15.93 12.88 -1.83
C ASN A 225 17.04 11.89 -2.16
N ILE A 226 16.67 10.66 -2.47
CA ILE A 226 17.59 9.60 -2.90
C ILE A 226 17.25 9.16 -4.31
N THR A 227 18.18 8.44 -4.94
CA THR A 227 17.94 7.86 -6.26
C THR A 227 17.08 6.60 -6.16
N PRO A 228 16.35 6.21 -7.21
CA PRO A 228 15.65 4.93 -7.26
C PRO A 228 16.57 3.75 -6.96
N TYR A 229 17.79 3.75 -7.47
CA TYR A 229 18.78 2.71 -7.17
C TYR A 229 19.07 2.57 -5.66
N GLN A 230 19.25 3.68 -4.96
CA GLN A 230 19.46 3.66 -3.50
C GLN A 230 18.21 3.21 -2.74
N SER A 231 17.03 3.59 -3.23
CA SER A 231 15.76 3.15 -2.65
C SER A 231 15.56 1.64 -2.83
N GLU A 232 15.87 1.10 -4.02
CA GLU A 232 15.81 -0.34 -4.26
C GLU A 232 16.78 -1.12 -3.37
N GLN A 233 18.00 -0.61 -3.18
CA GLN A 233 18.97 -1.24 -2.26
C GLN A 233 18.39 -1.35 -0.84
N ARG A 234 17.72 -0.31 -0.34
CA ARG A 234 17.04 -0.34 0.97
C ARG A 234 15.86 -1.32 0.98
N ALA A 235 15.03 -1.27 -0.03
CA ALA A 235 13.82 -2.08 -0.12
C ALA A 235 14.13 -3.58 -0.20
N TYR A 236 15.11 -3.97 -1.01
CA TYR A 236 15.57 -5.35 -1.04
C TYR A 236 16.31 -5.78 0.24
N GLY A 237 16.99 -4.87 0.91
CA GLY A 237 17.56 -5.09 2.24
C GLY A 237 16.47 -5.44 3.26
N VAL A 238 15.37 -4.70 3.27
CA VAL A 238 14.18 -4.97 4.09
C VAL A 238 13.57 -6.33 3.74
N SER A 239 13.38 -6.63 2.43
CA SER A 239 12.86 -7.92 1.98
C SER A 239 13.75 -9.08 2.47
N SER A 240 15.06 -8.95 2.35
CA SER A 240 16.01 -9.98 2.79
C SER A 240 15.95 -10.20 4.31
N ALA A 241 15.82 -9.13 5.08
CA ALA A 241 15.70 -9.21 6.53
C ALA A 241 14.38 -9.90 6.96
N ILE A 242 13.25 -9.57 6.31
CA ILE A 242 11.95 -10.21 6.57
C ILE A 242 12.02 -11.70 6.25
N LEU A 243 12.49 -12.06 5.06
CA LEU A 243 12.63 -13.47 4.67
C LEU A 243 13.53 -14.25 5.64
N SER A 244 14.61 -13.61 6.12
CA SER A 244 15.51 -14.23 7.09
C SER A 244 14.85 -14.46 8.46
N GLN A 245 14.01 -13.53 8.93
CA GLN A 245 13.25 -13.69 10.19
C GLN A 245 12.26 -14.84 10.11
N GLU A 246 11.63 -15.04 8.95
CA GLU A 246 10.70 -16.15 8.69
C GLU A 246 11.42 -17.46 8.30
N ASN A 247 12.75 -17.49 8.37
CA ASN A 247 13.59 -18.63 7.94
C ASN A 247 13.32 -19.05 6.48
N GLN A 248 13.05 -18.06 5.62
CA GLN A 248 12.76 -18.22 4.20
C GLN A 248 13.83 -17.61 3.31
N SER A 249 13.82 -18.01 2.04
CA SER A 249 14.67 -17.42 1.02
C SER A 249 13.92 -17.31 -0.31
N ARG A 250 14.26 -16.30 -1.11
CA ARG A 250 13.73 -16.10 -2.46
C ARG A 250 14.86 -15.98 -3.46
N LYS A 251 14.71 -16.66 -4.60
CA LYS A 251 15.64 -16.55 -5.73
C LYS A 251 15.18 -15.45 -6.68
N TYR A 252 16.15 -14.70 -7.18
CA TYR A 252 15.98 -13.64 -8.18
C TYR A 252 16.85 -13.93 -9.40
N ASP A 253 16.45 -13.39 -10.55
CA ASP A 253 17.28 -13.40 -11.74
C ASP A 253 18.46 -12.43 -11.56
N CYS A 254 19.66 -12.95 -11.69
CA CYS A 254 20.91 -12.20 -11.59
C CYS A 254 21.85 -12.54 -12.76
N GLY A 255 21.29 -12.95 -13.90
CA GLY A 255 22.05 -13.35 -15.08
C GLY A 255 22.46 -14.82 -15.02
N MET A 256 23.77 -15.13 -15.10
CA MET A 256 24.25 -16.51 -15.23
C MET A 256 23.93 -17.42 -14.05
N THR A 257 23.77 -16.86 -12.85
CA THR A 257 23.41 -17.62 -11.64
C THR A 257 22.34 -16.87 -10.85
N PRO A 258 21.27 -17.56 -10.39
CA PRO A 258 20.26 -16.93 -9.55
C PRO A 258 20.86 -16.38 -8.26
N CYS A 259 20.48 -15.18 -7.88
CA CYS A 259 20.75 -14.60 -6.57
C CYS A 259 19.68 -15.02 -5.55
N THR A 260 20.04 -15.03 -4.28
CA THR A 260 19.13 -15.39 -3.19
C THR A 260 19.11 -14.28 -2.15
N LEU A 261 17.90 -13.89 -1.73
CA LEU A 261 17.67 -13.04 -0.55
C LEU A 261 17.06 -13.88 0.58
N GLY A 262 17.25 -13.46 1.82
CA GLY A 262 16.80 -14.18 3.01
C GLY A 262 17.86 -15.17 3.52
N VAL A 263 17.40 -16.28 4.10
CA VAL A 263 18.30 -17.30 4.67
C VAL A 263 19.19 -17.89 3.56
N GLY A 264 20.50 -17.91 3.79
CA GLY A 264 21.47 -18.39 2.81
C GLY A 264 21.86 -17.35 1.74
N ALA A 265 21.46 -16.09 1.88
CA ALA A 265 21.87 -14.99 0.99
C ALA A 265 23.38 -14.63 1.07
N GLY A 266 24.17 -15.45 1.69
CA GLY A 266 25.57 -15.17 1.98
C GLY A 266 25.77 -14.36 3.26
N MET A 267 27.01 -13.97 3.53
CA MET A 267 27.30 -13.11 4.68
C MET A 267 26.68 -11.72 4.45
N GLN A 268 26.22 -11.09 5.51
CA GLN A 268 25.58 -9.76 5.47
C GLN A 268 26.43 -8.71 4.72
N SER A 269 27.74 -8.85 4.75
CA SER A 269 28.71 -8.01 4.01
C SER A 269 28.61 -8.16 2.48
N GLN A 270 28.05 -9.24 1.97
CA GLN A 270 27.89 -9.49 0.52
C GLN A 270 26.50 -9.08 0.00
N LEU A 271 25.56 -8.81 0.91
CA LEU A 271 24.18 -8.48 0.55
C LEU A 271 24.06 -7.29 -0.41
N PRO A 272 24.80 -6.17 -0.26
CA PRO A 272 24.74 -5.06 -1.22
C PRO A 272 25.07 -5.50 -2.65
N GLY A 273 26.10 -6.29 -2.86
CA GLY A 273 26.48 -6.80 -4.18
C GLY A 273 25.43 -7.75 -4.79
N VAL A 274 24.73 -8.54 -3.96
CA VAL A 274 23.63 -9.38 -4.40
C VAL A 274 22.46 -8.52 -4.86
N ILE A 275 22.12 -7.48 -4.09
CA ILE A 275 21.04 -6.55 -4.44
C ILE A 275 21.38 -5.80 -5.73
N ASP A 276 22.62 -5.35 -5.88
CA ASP A 276 23.10 -4.68 -7.10
C ASP A 276 22.91 -5.57 -8.35
N GLN A 277 23.17 -6.86 -8.23
CA GLN A 277 22.94 -7.81 -9.30
C GLN A 277 21.46 -7.98 -9.61
N ILE A 278 20.58 -8.07 -8.61
CA ILE A 278 19.13 -8.13 -8.80
C ILE A 278 18.66 -6.90 -9.57
N VAL A 279 18.96 -5.71 -9.08
CA VAL A 279 18.49 -4.44 -9.67
C VAL A 279 19.04 -4.22 -11.08
N SER A 280 20.26 -4.66 -11.36
CA SER A 280 20.87 -4.51 -12.69
C SER A 280 20.37 -5.51 -13.74
N HIS A 281 19.85 -6.66 -13.32
CA HIS A 281 19.38 -7.71 -14.25
C HIS A 281 17.87 -7.71 -14.45
N ASP A 282 17.09 -7.20 -13.50
CA ASP A 282 15.65 -7.15 -13.67
C ASP A 282 15.24 -6.05 -14.65
N ALA A 283 14.56 -6.45 -15.72
CA ALA A 283 14.12 -5.56 -16.79
C ALA A 283 13.17 -4.44 -16.33
N ILE A 284 12.49 -4.62 -15.20
CA ILE A 284 11.61 -3.57 -14.64
C ILE A 284 12.39 -2.33 -14.19
N TYR A 285 13.67 -2.47 -13.85
CA TYR A 285 14.57 -1.37 -13.47
C TYR A 285 15.36 -0.78 -14.64
N ASN A 286 14.98 -1.11 -15.86
CA ASN A 286 15.68 -0.61 -17.04
C ASN A 286 15.27 0.84 -17.33
N GLN A 287 16.18 1.78 -17.15
CA GLN A 287 15.96 3.21 -17.36
C GLN A 287 16.48 3.63 -18.74
N GLY A 288 15.55 3.90 -19.68
CA GLY A 288 15.92 4.40 -21.03
C GLY A 288 16.80 3.42 -21.82
N GLY A 289 16.63 2.10 -21.65
CA GLY A 289 17.40 1.08 -22.33
C GLY A 289 18.71 0.70 -21.62
N GLN A 290 18.96 1.28 -20.44
CA GLN A 290 20.13 0.96 -19.61
C GLN A 290 19.71 0.37 -18.26
N PRO A 291 20.35 -0.73 -17.80
CA PRO A 291 20.09 -1.27 -16.48
C PRO A 291 20.34 -0.24 -15.38
N MET A 292 19.52 -0.29 -14.32
CA MET A 292 19.76 0.51 -13.12
C MET A 292 20.99 -0.04 -12.37
N GLY A 293 21.78 0.84 -11.80
CA GLY A 293 22.99 0.46 -11.08
C GLY A 293 23.78 1.68 -10.59
N PRO A 294 25.01 1.51 -10.07
CA PRO A 294 25.82 2.60 -9.53
C PRO A 294 26.06 3.75 -10.49
N SER A 295 26.14 3.49 -11.81
CA SER A 295 26.35 4.49 -12.87
C SER A 295 25.06 5.02 -13.49
N ASN A 296 23.92 4.35 -13.26
CA ASN A 296 22.60 4.72 -13.76
C ASN A 296 21.57 4.60 -12.64
N GLN A 297 21.56 5.56 -11.72
CA GLN A 297 20.80 5.48 -10.49
C GLN A 297 19.33 5.94 -10.63
N GLY A 298 18.94 6.43 -11.80
CA GLY A 298 17.63 7.03 -12.03
C GLY A 298 17.50 8.46 -11.50
N PRO A 299 16.40 9.15 -11.81
CA PRO A 299 16.28 10.59 -11.59
C PRO A 299 16.05 10.98 -10.12
N SER A 300 15.10 10.36 -9.43
CA SER A 300 14.80 10.59 -8.01
C SER A 300 13.65 9.70 -7.53
N VAL A 301 13.62 9.38 -6.23
CA VAL A 301 12.52 8.63 -5.58
C VAL A 301 11.23 9.44 -5.58
N VAL A 302 11.33 10.74 -5.34
CA VAL A 302 10.19 11.65 -5.41
C VAL A 302 10.31 12.49 -6.67
N ASN A 303 9.38 12.33 -7.58
CA ASN A 303 9.38 13.07 -8.84
C ASN A 303 9.34 14.59 -8.60
N GLY A 304 10.16 15.32 -9.36
CA GLY A 304 10.26 16.77 -9.28
C GLY A 304 11.18 17.29 -8.16
N VAL A 305 11.78 16.40 -7.38
CA VAL A 305 12.76 16.77 -6.33
C VAL A 305 14.13 16.19 -6.70
N THR A 306 15.15 17.05 -6.84
CA THR A 306 16.50 16.62 -7.18
C THR A 306 17.11 15.74 -6.09
N PRO A 307 17.74 14.61 -6.41
CA PRO A 307 18.47 13.81 -5.43
C PRO A 307 19.60 14.62 -4.78
N THR A 308 19.69 14.56 -3.47
CA THR A 308 20.77 15.15 -2.70
C THR A 308 21.60 14.01 -2.14
N PRO A 309 22.91 13.93 -2.42
CA PRO A 309 23.76 12.88 -1.85
C PRO A 309 23.74 12.98 -0.31
N PRO A 310 23.68 11.83 0.40
CA PRO A 310 23.77 11.84 1.85
C PRO A 310 25.05 12.57 2.27
N LYS A 311 24.96 13.47 3.25
CA LYS A 311 26.15 14.05 3.85
C LYS A 311 27.02 12.91 4.35
N ALA A 312 28.27 12.87 3.89
CA ALA A 312 29.25 11.94 4.41
C ALA A 312 29.27 12.11 5.94
N SER A 313 28.99 11.02 6.68
CA SER A 313 29.12 11.02 8.12
C SER A 313 30.58 11.35 8.43
N VAL A 314 30.80 12.51 9.03
CA VAL A 314 32.12 12.84 9.58
C VAL A 314 32.34 11.85 10.74
N PRO A 315 33.36 11.03 10.72
CA PRO A 315 33.69 10.16 11.87
C PRO A 315 34.01 11.08 13.06
N HIS A 316 33.31 10.89 14.17
CA HIS A 316 33.69 11.44 15.46
C HIS A 316 34.70 10.54 16.14
#